data_faa9df0ae08514dbdd1b1d6d399a1d9a
#
_entry.id   faa9df0ae08514dbdd1b1d6d399a1d9a
#
_cell.length_a   1.000
_cell.length_b   1.000
_cell.length_c   1.000
_cell.angle_alpha   90.00
_cell.angle_beta   90.00
_cell.angle_gamma   90.00
#
_symmetry.space_group_name_H-M   'P 1'
#
loop_
_entity.id
_entity.type
_entity.pdbx_description
1 polymer ?
#
loop_
_entity_poly.entity_id
_entity_poly.type
_entity_poly.pdbx_seq_one_letter_code
_entity_poly.pdbx_strand_id
1 'polypeptide(L)'
;MSILINKNTRLLVQGITGNEGLFHTTQMFAYGTNVVAGVTPGKGGEWVLNGKVPVFDSVKLAADATGADCTCIFVPARFAPDAMFEAADAGIPLIVCITEGVPVQDMMRVRNYLDQKNVRLVGPNCPGLLTPGESKVGIIPGDIAIPGNIGVVSRSGTLTYEVLYALKLVGMGASTCVGIGGDPINGTNFIDVLEMFEYDPQTEKVVLIGEIGGTDEDKAAEFISSIMTKPVVSFIAGHTAPPGKRMGHAGAIIEGGAGSAADKVRALEAAGVKVAKHPEEIPSLLK
;
A
#
# COMPACT_ATOMS: atom_id res chain seq x y z
N MET A 1 9.04 -6.16 -15.04
CA MET A 1 8.52 -4.79 -14.77
C MET A 1 7.70 -4.90 -13.51
N SER A 2 7.86 -3.98 -12.59
CA SER A 2 7.07 -3.93 -11.34
C SER A 2 5.74 -3.22 -11.60
N ILE A 3 4.75 -3.48 -10.74
CA ILE A 3 3.49 -2.72 -10.76
C ILE A 3 3.63 -1.44 -9.92
N LEU A 4 2.90 -0.38 -10.30
CA LEU A 4 2.75 0.92 -9.61
C LEU A 4 4.02 1.77 -9.53
N ILE A 5 5.13 1.26 -8.97
CA ILE A 5 6.38 2.02 -8.80
C ILE A 5 7.61 1.25 -9.30
N ASN A 6 8.60 1.97 -9.77
CA ASN A 6 9.90 1.44 -10.21
C ASN A 6 11.01 2.48 -10.03
N LYS A 7 12.23 2.16 -10.49
CA LYS A 7 13.39 3.07 -10.41
C LYS A 7 13.23 4.43 -11.12
N ASN A 8 12.28 4.54 -12.05
CA ASN A 8 12.02 5.78 -12.80
C ASN A 8 10.93 6.65 -12.13
N THR A 9 10.20 6.11 -11.15
CA THR A 9 9.16 6.85 -10.41
C THR A 9 9.73 8.09 -9.78
N ARG A 10 9.15 9.25 -10.06
CA ARG A 10 9.57 10.57 -9.57
C ARG A 10 8.72 10.96 -8.37
N LEU A 11 9.24 10.70 -7.17
CA LEU A 11 8.49 10.85 -5.94
C LEU A 11 8.50 12.28 -5.41
N LEU A 12 7.33 12.82 -5.12
CA LEU A 12 7.08 14.01 -4.33
C LEU A 12 6.58 13.61 -2.93
N VAL A 13 7.03 14.29 -1.86
CA VAL A 13 6.57 13.99 -0.50
C VAL A 13 5.84 15.19 0.09
N GLN A 14 4.55 15.03 0.42
CA GLN A 14 3.74 16.04 1.12
C GLN A 14 3.92 15.90 2.63
N GLY A 15 4.17 17.01 3.31
CA GLY A 15 4.52 17.04 4.73
C GLY A 15 6.00 16.73 4.99
N ILE A 16 6.88 16.93 4.01
CA ILE A 16 8.30 16.52 4.03
C ILE A 16 9.10 17.14 5.19
N THR A 17 8.74 18.33 5.67
CA THR A 17 9.44 19.01 6.78
C THR A 17 8.96 18.59 8.17
N GLY A 18 7.90 17.77 8.24
CA GLY A 18 7.46 17.15 9.49
C GLY A 18 8.39 16.01 9.91
N ASN A 19 8.37 15.63 11.20
CA ASN A 19 9.25 14.60 11.74
C ASN A 19 9.13 13.27 10.96
N GLU A 20 7.92 12.76 10.79
CA GLU A 20 7.67 11.51 10.04
C GLU A 20 8.00 11.67 8.56
N GLY A 21 7.56 12.78 7.94
CA GLY A 21 7.84 13.07 6.54
C GLY A 21 9.35 13.11 6.26
N LEU A 22 10.13 13.81 7.06
CA LEU A 22 11.58 13.91 6.89
C LEU A 22 12.29 12.57 7.17
N PHE A 23 11.90 11.88 8.24
CA PHE A 23 12.48 10.59 8.59
C PHE A 23 12.28 9.57 7.46
N HIS A 24 11.05 9.36 7.03
CA HIS A 24 10.76 8.39 5.99
C HIS A 24 11.29 8.79 4.61
N THR A 25 11.33 10.10 4.31
CA THR A 25 11.98 10.59 3.08
C THR A 25 13.46 10.27 3.09
N THR A 26 14.13 10.43 4.23
CA THR A 26 15.55 10.05 4.37
C THR A 26 15.75 8.55 4.09
N GLN A 27 14.86 7.69 4.61
CA GLN A 27 14.92 6.26 4.37
C GLN A 27 14.62 5.90 2.90
N MET A 28 13.64 6.54 2.27
CA MET A 28 13.33 6.36 0.84
C MET A 28 14.50 6.79 -0.04
N PHE A 29 15.09 7.95 0.24
CA PHE A 29 16.25 8.47 -0.48
C PHE A 29 17.50 7.58 -0.32
N ALA A 30 17.76 7.11 0.90
CA ALA A 30 18.87 6.17 1.18
C ALA A 30 18.67 4.81 0.48
N TYR A 31 17.43 4.38 0.29
CA TYR A 31 17.09 3.17 -0.45
C TYR A 31 17.35 3.29 -1.96
N GLY A 32 17.45 4.50 -2.49
CA GLY A 32 17.63 4.77 -3.91
C GLY A 32 16.36 5.23 -4.63
N THR A 33 15.27 5.50 -3.90
CA THR A 33 14.06 6.09 -4.47
C THR A 33 14.37 7.48 -5.02
N ASN A 34 13.90 7.78 -6.21
CA ASN A 34 14.09 9.06 -6.88
C ASN A 34 13.15 10.12 -6.29
N VAL A 35 13.51 10.65 -5.11
CA VAL A 35 12.77 11.73 -4.45
C VAL A 35 13.15 13.05 -5.11
N VAL A 36 12.23 13.65 -5.85
CA VAL A 36 12.49 14.86 -6.65
C VAL A 36 12.04 16.15 -6.00
N ALA A 37 11.09 16.11 -5.06
CA ALA A 37 10.56 17.29 -4.39
C ALA A 37 9.92 16.95 -3.04
N GLY A 38 9.78 17.97 -2.20
CA GLY A 38 8.89 17.96 -1.06
C GLY A 38 7.90 19.12 -1.12
N VAL A 39 6.78 18.97 -0.43
CA VAL A 39 5.78 20.03 -0.28
C VAL A 39 5.46 20.23 1.19
N THR A 40 5.54 21.49 1.62
CA THR A 40 5.02 21.97 2.91
C THR A 40 4.63 23.43 2.74
N PRO A 41 3.33 23.78 2.85
CA PRO A 41 2.88 25.16 2.70
C PRO A 41 3.63 26.14 3.62
N GLY A 42 4.07 27.28 3.08
CA GLY A 42 4.85 28.30 3.80
C GLY A 42 6.34 27.98 3.95
N LYS A 43 6.84 26.91 3.33
CA LYS A 43 8.27 26.51 3.37
C LYS A 43 8.89 26.40 2.00
N GLY A 44 8.23 26.94 0.98
CA GLY A 44 8.79 27.01 -0.37
C GLY A 44 10.14 27.72 -0.40
N GLY A 45 11.09 27.14 -1.12
CA GLY A 45 12.47 27.63 -1.20
C GLY A 45 13.43 27.02 -0.16
N GLU A 46 12.92 26.32 0.86
CA GLU A 46 13.77 25.50 1.74
C GLU A 46 14.29 24.25 1.00
N TRP A 47 15.31 23.64 1.57
CA TRP A 47 15.90 22.40 1.07
C TRP A 47 16.06 21.42 2.22
N VAL A 48 15.80 20.14 1.96
CA VAL A 48 16.01 19.05 2.91
C VAL A 48 17.08 18.08 2.40
N LEU A 49 17.43 17.06 3.21
CA LEU A 49 18.44 16.05 2.88
C LEU A 49 19.80 16.67 2.47
N ASN A 50 20.28 17.63 3.26
CA ASN A 50 21.55 18.35 3.00
C ASN A 50 21.57 19.04 1.64
N GLY A 51 20.48 19.72 1.28
CA GLY A 51 20.38 20.48 0.02
C GLY A 51 20.12 19.65 -1.24
N LYS A 52 19.66 18.40 -1.09
CA LYS A 52 19.42 17.50 -2.23
C LYS A 52 17.99 17.53 -2.74
N VAL A 53 17.01 17.85 -1.89
CA VAL A 53 15.58 17.84 -2.24
C VAL A 53 14.99 19.22 -1.95
N PRO A 54 14.48 19.92 -2.97
CA PRO A 54 13.82 21.22 -2.82
C PRO A 54 12.43 21.05 -2.20
N VAL A 55 12.00 22.05 -1.42
CA VAL A 55 10.67 22.15 -0.84
C VAL A 55 9.86 23.24 -1.56
N PHE A 56 8.60 22.94 -1.86
CA PHE A 56 7.66 23.83 -2.52
C PHE A 56 6.45 24.12 -1.62
N ASP A 57 5.74 25.20 -1.90
CA ASP A 57 4.52 25.56 -1.17
C ASP A 57 3.28 24.79 -1.63
N SER A 58 3.30 24.22 -2.84
CA SER A 58 2.19 23.45 -3.38
C SER A 58 2.65 22.30 -4.27
N VAL A 59 1.77 21.29 -4.40
CA VAL A 59 2.00 20.12 -5.28
C VAL A 59 2.11 20.56 -6.72
N LYS A 60 1.28 21.50 -7.18
CA LYS A 60 1.31 22.03 -8.54
C LYS A 60 2.67 22.63 -8.91
N LEU A 61 3.22 23.49 -8.05
CA LEU A 61 4.54 24.09 -8.28
C LEU A 61 5.65 23.03 -8.31
N ALA A 62 5.57 22.04 -7.41
CA ALA A 62 6.53 20.96 -7.36
C ALA A 62 6.46 20.06 -8.61
N ALA A 63 5.25 19.67 -9.03
CA ALA A 63 5.02 18.83 -10.19
C ALA A 63 5.49 19.52 -11.50
N ASP A 64 5.17 20.79 -11.67
CA ASP A 64 5.59 21.58 -12.85
C ASP A 64 7.12 21.73 -12.93
N ALA A 65 7.76 21.92 -11.78
CA ALA A 65 9.22 22.09 -11.72
C ALA A 65 10.01 20.79 -11.88
N THR A 66 9.46 19.67 -11.43
CA THR A 66 10.21 18.41 -11.31
C THR A 66 9.67 17.27 -12.15
N GLY A 67 8.46 17.37 -12.70
CA GLY A 67 7.79 16.27 -13.40
C GLY A 67 7.50 15.08 -12.49
N ALA A 68 7.15 15.31 -11.20
CA ALA A 68 6.75 14.26 -10.29
C ALA A 68 5.52 13.51 -10.80
N ASP A 69 5.52 12.18 -10.69
CA ASP A 69 4.46 11.28 -11.14
C ASP A 69 3.88 10.42 -10.00
N CYS A 70 4.43 10.55 -8.80
CA CYS A 70 3.95 9.89 -7.60
C CYS A 70 4.06 10.84 -6.42
N THR A 71 3.08 10.79 -5.50
CA THR A 71 3.19 11.51 -4.22
C THR A 71 2.99 10.58 -3.03
N CYS A 72 3.76 10.81 -1.94
CA CYS A 72 3.58 10.15 -0.65
C CYS A 72 3.14 11.18 0.38
N ILE A 73 2.04 10.91 1.11
CA ILE A 73 1.40 11.85 2.03
C ILE A 73 1.68 11.46 3.48
N PHE A 74 2.31 12.39 4.23
CA PHE A 74 2.60 12.30 5.67
C PHE A 74 1.96 13.43 6.47
N VAL A 75 0.98 14.13 5.91
CA VAL A 75 0.30 15.22 6.63
C VAL A 75 -0.67 14.67 7.67
N PRO A 76 -1.00 15.42 8.74
CA PRO A 76 -2.00 15.00 9.72
C PRO A 76 -3.37 14.69 9.10
N ALA A 77 -4.13 13.76 9.72
CA ALA A 77 -5.38 13.21 9.18
C ALA A 77 -6.38 14.26 8.69
N ARG A 78 -6.53 15.37 9.44
CA ARG A 78 -7.44 16.48 9.09
C ARG A 78 -7.07 17.20 7.79
N PHE A 79 -5.82 17.08 7.30
CA PHE A 79 -5.34 17.72 6.08
C PHE A 79 -5.10 16.72 4.95
N ALA A 80 -5.17 15.42 5.23
CA ALA A 80 -4.90 14.39 4.23
C ALA A 80 -5.89 14.41 3.05
N PRO A 81 -7.20 14.66 3.24
CA PRO A 81 -8.14 14.82 2.14
C PRO A 81 -7.74 15.95 1.19
N ASP A 82 -7.40 17.13 1.72
CA ASP A 82 -6.99 18.28 0.93
C ASP A 82 -5.69 17.99 0.15
N ALA A 83 -4.74 17.29 0.79
CA ALA A 83 -3.50 16.87 0.16
C ALA A 83 -3.74 15.88 -1.01
N MET A 84 -4.76 15.01 -0.91
CA MET A 84 -5.15 14.09 -2.00
C MET A 84 -5.83 14.86 -3.14
N PHE A 85 -6.73 15.81 -2.85
CA PHE A 85 -7.35 16.67 -3.87
C PHE A 85 -6.30 17.50 -4.61
N GLU A 86 -5.39 18.14 -3.87
CA GLU A 86 -4.32 18.95 -4.45
C GLU A 86 -3.42 18.13 -5.39
N ALA A 87 -3.06 16.91 -4.99
CA ALA A 87 -2.27 16.01 -5.82
C ALA A 87 -2.99 15.64 -7.11
N ALA A 88 -4.29 15.32 -7.04
CA ALA A 88 -5.11 15.00 -8.19
C ALA A 88 -5.27 16.20 -9.16
N ASP A 89 -5.46 17.40 -8.60
CA ASP A 89 -5.56 18.64 -9.40
C ASP A 89 -4.24 19.05 -10.05
N ALA A 90 -3.12 18.71 -9.40
CA ALA A 90 -1.78 18.88 -9.98
C ALA A 90 -1.45 17.84 -11.06
N GLY A 91 -2.33 16.87 -11.31
CA GLY A 91 -2.13 15.83 -12.33
C GLY A 91 -1.21 14.69 -11.91
N ILE A 92 -0.99 14.48 -10.62
CA ILE A 92 -0.21 13.33 -10.10
C ILE A 92 -1.04 12.04 -10.26
N PRO A 93 -0.61 11.06 -11.05
CA PRO A 93 -1.40 9.86 -11.34
C PRO A 93 -1.43 8.84 -10.20
N LEU A 94 -0.43 8.84 -9.30
CA LEU A 94 -0.33 7.91 -8.18
C LEU A 94 -0.17 8.65 -6.86
N ILE A 95 -1.10 8.41 -5.94
CA ILE A 95 -1.09 8.95 -4.58
C ILE A 95 -0.92 7.79 -3.60
N VAL A 96 0.03 7.89 -2.68
CA VAL A 96 0.23 6.95 -1.56
C VAL A 96 -0.01 7.71 -0.26
N CYS A 97 -1.06 7.39 0.46
CA CYS A 97 -1.42 8.05 1.72
C CYS A 97 -1.11 7.16 2.92
N ILE A 98 -0.08 7.54 3.69
CA ILE A 98 0.34 6.80 4.88
C ILE A 98 -0.56 7.12 6.07
N THR A 99 -1.09 8.32 6.10
CA THR A 99 -1.83 8.88 7.23
C THR A 99 -3.00 8.00 7.66
N GLU A 100 -3.04 7.69 8.96
CA GLU A 100 -4.14 7.01 9.64
C GLU A 100 -5.14 8.03 10.20
N GLY A 101 -6.42 7.60 10.36
CA GLY A 101 -7.46 8.38 11.03
C GLY A 101 -8.15 9.41 10.14
N VAL A 102 -8.08 9.25 8.83
CA VAL A 102 -8.86 10.07 7.89
C VAL A 102 -10.34 9.72 8.03
N PRO A 103 -11.24 10.73 8.25
CA PRO A 103 -12.66 10.46 8.43
C PRO A 103 -13.29 9.75 7.22
N VAL A 104 -14.13 8.75 7.47
CA VAL A 104 -14.82 7.96 6.42
C VAL A 104 -15.57 8.84 5.42
N GLN A 105 -16.30 9.87 5.92
CA GLN A 105 -17.04 10.78 5.05
C GLN A 105 -16.14 11.58 4.11
N ASP A 106 -14.96 11.97 4.56
CA ASP A 106 -13.98 12.66 3.73
C ASP A 106 -13.40 11.70 2.68
N MET A 107 -13.12 10.46 3.06
CA MET A 107 -12.67 9.44 2.12
C MET A 107 -13.70 9.09 1.05
N MET A 108 -15.00 9.12 1.36
CA MET A 108 -16.06 8.98 0.34
C MET A 108 -15.99 10.09 -0.72
N ARG A 109 -15.74 11.33 -0.29
CA ARG A 109 -15.59 12.48 -1.21
C ARG A 109 -14.31 12.36 -2.03
N VAL A 110 -13.19 12.04 -1.37
CA VAL A 110 -11.90 11.83 -2.03
C VAL A 110 -12.02 10.75 -3.09
N ARG A 111 -12.55 9.57 -2.73
CA ARG A 111 -12.69 8.44 -3.66
C ARG A 111 -13.48 8.84 -4.91
N ASN A 112 -14.66 9.44 -4.73
CA ASN A 112 -15.48 9.89 -5.85
C ASN A 112 -14.76 10.90 -6.76
N TYR A 113 -13.97 11.79 -6.17
CA TYR A 113 -13.21 12.78 -6.92
C TYR A 113 -12.07 12.16 -7.72
N LEU A 114 -11.29 11.27 -7.08
CA LEU A 114 -10.16 10.60 -7.73
C LEU A 114 -10.59 9.69 -8.88
N ASP A 115 -11.74 9.01 -8.73
CA ASP A 115 -12.32 8.17 -9.77
C ASP A 115 -12.67 9.00 -11.03
N GLN A 116 -13.19 10.22 -10.85
CA GLN A 116 -13.47 11.15 -11.99
C GLN A 116 -12.19 11.66 -12.66
N LYS A 117 -11.08 11.74 -11.92
CA LYS A 117 -9.77 12.20 -12.44
C LYS A 117 -8.89 11.07 -12.98
N ASN A 118 -9.32 9.82 -12.83
CA ASN A 118 -8.52 8.65 -13.15
C ASN A 118 -7.17 8.61 -12.40
N VAL A 119 -7.17 9.02 -11.13
CA VAL A 119 -6.01 9.04 -10.26
C VAL A 119 -6.08 7.85 -9.30
N ARG A 120 -5.01 7.09 -9.20
CA ARG A 120 -4.92 5.95 -8.28
C ARG A 120 -4.46 6.40 -6.89
N LEU A 121 -5.19 5.95 -5.88
CA LEU A 121 -4.84 6.12 -4.48
C LEU A 121 -4.51 4.78 -3.84
N VAL A 122 -3.39 4.67 -3.16
CA VAL A 122 -3.04 3.57 -2.25
C VAL A 122 -3.14 4.07 -0.81
N GLY A 123 -3.89 3.38 0.04
CA GLY A 123 -4.26 3.85 1.36
C GLY A 123 -5.63 4.56 1.37
N PRO A 124 -5.95 5.34 2.39
CA PRO A 124 -5.12 5.77 3.53
C PRO A 124 -4.78 4.64 4.51
N ASN A 125 -4.06 4.99 5.60
CA ASN A 125 -3.68 4.04 6.65
C ASN A 125 -2.96 2.80 6.07
N CYS A 126 -1.93 3.03 5.26
CA CYS A 126 -1.19 1.98 4.58
C CYS A 126 0.33 2.11 4.83
N PRO A 127 1.09 1.02 4.71
CA PRO A 127 2.54 1.09 4.81
C PRO A 127 3.21 1.58 3.51
N GLY A 128 2.45 1.71 2.41
CA GLY A 128 2.95 2.12 1.11
C GLY A 128 3.35 0.96 0.20
N LEU A 129 4.34 1.21 -0.64
CA LEU A 129 4.78 0.35 -1.73
C LEU A 129 6.28 0.06 -1.64
N LEU A 130 6.66 -1.15 -2.03
CA LEU A 130 8.07 -1.54 -2.16
C LEU A 130 8.26 -2.41 -3.41
N THR A 131 9.12 -1.96 -4.32
CA THR A 131 9.69 -2.80 -5.38
C THR A 131 11.14 -3.07 -5.02
N PRO A 132 11.47 -4.28 -4.51
CA PRO A 132 12.79 -4.55 -3.99
C PRO A 132 13.90 -4.34 -5.03
N GLY A 133 14.94 -3.59 -4.62
CA GLY A 133 16.07 -3.21 -5.49
C GLY A 133 15.79 -2.06 -6.45
N GLU A 134 14.57 -1.51 -6.50
CA GLU A 134 14.22 -0.41 -7.41
C GLU A 134 13.71 0.84 -6.69
N SER A 135 12.63 0.72 -5.92
CA SER A 135 11.96 1.89 -5.31
C SER A 135 11.17 1.51 -4.07
N LYS A 136 11.07 2.45 -3.16
CA LYS A 136 10.28 2.39 -1.93
C LYS A 136 9.50 3.68 -1.77
N VAL A 137 8.18 3.59 -1.61
CA VAL A 137 7.30 4.73 -1.37
C VAL A 137 6.47 4.45 -0.11
N GLY A 138 6.80 5.10 0.99
CA GLY A 138 6.17 4.89 2.28
C GLY A 138 7.11 4.35 3.36
N ILE A 139 6.56 3.55 4.29
CA ILE A 139 7.23 3.19 5.54
C ILE A 139 7.75 1.74 5.57
N ILE A 140 7.47 0.91 4.57
CA ILE A 140 7.97 -0.48 4.53
C ILE A 140 9.50 -0.46 4.63
N PRO A 141 10.15 -1.15 5.59
CA PRO A 141 11.61 -1.23 5.64
C PRO A 141 12.19 -1.86 4.36
N GLY A 142 13.18 -1.22 3.76
CA GLY A 142 13.71 -1.66 2.46
C GLY A 142 14.58 -2.92 2.53
N ASP A 143 15.14 -3.22 3.69
CA ASP A 143 16.06 -4.34 3.93
C ASP A 143 15.37 -5.68 4.25
N ILE A 144 14.05 -5.69 4.45
CA ILE A 144 13.30 -6.91 4.78
C ILE A 144 12.93 -7.76 3.56
N ALA A 145 13.14 -7.27 2.35
CA ALA A 145 12.81 -7.97 1.11
C ALA A 145 13.99 -7.98 0.13
N ILE A 146 14.02 -8.96 -0.75
CA ILE A 146 14.95 -9.05 -1.87
C ILE A 146 14.17 -9.08 -3.20
N PRO A 147 14.77 -8.69 -4.33
CA PRO A 147 14.15 -8.80 -5.64
C PRO A 147 13.77 -10.25 -5.97
N GLY A 148 12.61 -10.44 -6.61
CA GLY A 148 12.12 -11.76 -7.01
C GLY A 148 10.84 -11.69 -7.83
N ASN A 149 10.02 -12.74 -7.72
CA ASN A 149 8.85 -12.98 -8.55
C ASN A 149 7.54 -13.16 -7.76
N ILE A 150 7.52 -12.81 -6.47
CA ILE A 150 6.33 -12.95 -5.62
C ILE A 150 5.66 -11.59 -5.44
N GLY A 151 4.44 -11.42 -5.93
CA GLY A 151 3.60 -10.28 -5.63
C GLY A 151 3.05 -10.37 -4.20
N VAL A 152 3.08 -9.29 -3.43
CA VAL A 152 2.51 -9.26 -2.08
C VAL A 152 1.49 -8.14 -1.98
N VAL A 153 0.26 -8.47 -1.60
CA VAL A 153 -0.80 -7.50 -1.31
C VAL A 153 -1.33 -7.68 0.11
N SER A 154 -1.43 -6.58 0.86
CA SER A 154 -1.74 -6.65 2.29
C SER A 154 -2.54 -5.46 2.81
N ARG A 155 -3.45 -5.72 3.75
CA ARG A 155 -4.11 -4.68 4.56
C ARG A 155 -3.24 -4.23 5.74
N SER A 156 -2.38 -5.11 6.25
CA SER A 156 -1.60 -4.91 7.48
C SER A 156 -0.15 -4.53 7.19
N GLY A 157 0.34 -3.45 7.80
CA GLY A 157 1.76 -3.10 7.75
C GLY A 157 2.64 -4.15 8.41
N THR A 158 2.36 -4.49 9.67
CA THR A 158 3.18 -5.42 10.48
C THR A 158 3.27 -6.81 9.87
N LEU A 159 2.14 -7.39 9.46
CA LEU A 159 2.12 -8.72 8.84
C LEU A 159 2.84 -8.73 7.48
N THR A 160 2.79 -7.62 6.76
CA THR A 160 3.59 -7.45 5.54
C THR A 160 5.07 -7.62 5.83
N TYR A 161 5.57 -7.00 6.91
CA TYR A 161 6.98 -7.07 7.28
C TYR A 161 7.39 -8.49 7.66
N GLU A 162 6.57 -9.19 8.45
CA GLU A 162 6.81 -10.58 8.84
C GLU A 162 6.90 -11.51 7.62
N VAL A 163 5.94 -11.41 6.71
CA VAL A 163 5.90 -12.23 5.50
C VAL A 163 7.09 -11.94 4.58
N LEU A 164 7.39 -10.66 4.32
CA LEU A 164 8.54 -10.31 3.47
C LEU A 164 9.86 -10.80 4.06
N TYR A 165 10.01 -10.71 5.37
CA TYR A 165 11.19 -11.22 6.07
C TYR A 165 11.27 -12.74 6.03
N ALA A 166 10.15 -13.45 6.24
CA ALA A 166 10.10 -14.92 6.13
C ALA A 166 10.46 -15.40 4.70
N LEU A 167 9.96 -14.73 3.66
CA LEU A 167 10.35 -15.00 2.27
C LEU A 167 11.86 -14.81 2.06
N LYS A 168 12.40 -13.68 2.52
CA LYS A 168 13.83 -13.36 2.40
C LYS A 168 14.71 -14.41 3.06
N LEU A 169 14.36 -14.91 4.26
CA LEU A 169 15.14 -15.91 5.00
C LEU A 169 15.33 -17.22 4.23
N VAL A 170 14.42 -17.56 3.31
CA VAL A 170 14.50 -18.76 2.47
C VAL A 170 14.93 -18.45 1.03
N GLY A 171 15.41 -17.23 0.76
CA GLY A 171 15.87 -16.81 -0.55
C GLY A 171 14.77 -16.52 -1.57
N MET A 172 13.52 -16.39 -1.14
CA MET A 172 12.40 -15.98 -1.99
C MET A 172 12.27 -14.46 -1.99
N GLY A 173 12.13 -13.86 -3.17
CA GLY A 173 12.05 -12.42 -3.35
C GLY A 173 10.69 -11.95 -3.85
N ALA A 174 10.40 -10.66 -3.59
CA ALA A 174 9.18 -10.03 -4.05
C ALA A 174 9.39 -9.28 -5.38
N SER A 175 8.39 -9.32 -6.26
CA SER A 175 8.31 -8.45 -7.45
C SER A 175 7.86 -7.06 -7.06
N THR A 176 6.76 -6.97 -6.34
CA THR A 176 6.25 -5.73 -5.73
C THR A 176 5.47 -6.08 -4.47
N CYS A 177 5.59 -5.25 -3.45
CA CYS A 177 4.75 -5.31 -2.26
C CYS A 177 3.83 -4.08 -2.22
N VAL A 178 2.53 -4.32 -2.08
CA VAL A 178 1.48 -3.30 -2.03
C VAL A 178 0.73 -3.39 -0.71
N GLY A 179 0.92 -2.39 0.15
CA GLY A 179 0.09 -2.21 1.33
C GLY A 179 -1.13 -1.36 0.98
N ILE A 180 -2.32 -1.97 0.94
CA ILE A 180 -3.55 -1.26 0.57
C ILE A 180 -4.21 -0.48 1.71
N GLY A 181 -3.84 -0.80 2.95
CA GLY A 181 -4.37 -0.15 4.15
C GLY A 181 -5.55 -0.86 4.81
N GLY A 182 -5.78 -0.54 6.09
CA GLY A 182 -6.79 -1.17 6.95
C GLY A 182 -8.06 -0.35 7.18
N ASP A 183 -8.26 0.75 6.45
CA ASP A 183 -9.45 1.59 6.57
C ASP A 183 -10.65 1.00 5.78
N PRO A 184 -11.90 1.33 6.18
CA PRO A 184 -13.10 0.83 5.50
C PRO A 184 -13.24 1.31 4.06
N ILE A 185 -12.70 2.50 3.73
CA ILE A 185 -12.71 3.08 2.40
C ILE A 185 -11.27 3.34 1.95
N ASN A 186 -10.76 2.45 1.12
CA ASN A 186 -9.44 2.55 0.51
C ASN A 186 -9.52 3.02 -0.95
N GLY A 187 -8.44 3.62 -1.42
CA GLY A 187 -8.31 4.00 -2.82
C GLY A 187 -8.08 2.81 -3.76
N THR A 188 -7.35 1.80 -3.29
CA THR A 188 -7.03 0.57 -4.03
C THR A 188 -7.43 -0.63 -3.17
N ASN A 189 -8.08 -1.62 -3.75
CA ASN A 189 -8.53 -2.84 -3.09
C ASN A 189 -7.71 -4.08 -3.54
N PHE A 190 -8.03 -5.27 -3.01
CA PHE A 190 -7.36 -6.52 -3.39
C PHE A 190 -7.50 -6.83 -4.87
N ILE A 191 -8.70 -6.68 -5.46
CA ILE A 191 -8.95 -7.01 -6.86
C ILE A 191 -8.09 -6.15 -7.78
N ASP A 192 -8.01 -4.84 -7.51
CA ASP A 192 -7.17 -3.92 -8.29
C ASP A 192 -5.70 -4.39 -8.35
N VAL A 193 -5.17 -4.86 -7.22
CA VAL A 193 -3.77 -5.30 -7.13
C VAL A 193 -3.58 -6.71 -7.71
N LEU A 194 -4.51 -7.62 -7.46
CA LEU A 194 -4.49 -8.98 -8.02
C LEU A 194 -4.52 -8.96 -9.55
N GLU A 195 -5.36 -8.08 -10.14
CA GLU A 195 -5.41 -7.88 -11.58
C GLU A 195 -4.07 -7.39 -12.13
N MET A 196 -3.46 -6.39 -11.48
CA MET A 196 -2.12 -5.93 -11.89
C MET A 196 -1.08 -7.03 -11.78
N PHE A 197 -1.10 -7.87 -10.75
CA PHE A 197 -0.18 -8.99 -10.61
C PHE A 197 -0.43 -10.08 -11.65
N GLU A 198 -1.67 -10.35 -12.02
CA GLU A 198 -1.99 -11.33 -13.07
C GLU A 198 -1.34 -10.95 -14.40
N TYR A 199 -1.36 -9.67 -14.76
CA TYR A 199 -0.77 -9.19 -16.02
C TYR A 199 0.72 -8.81 -15.91
N ASP A 200 1.32 -8.78 -14.71
CA ASP A 200 2.75 -8.48 -14.57
C ASP A 200 3.61 -9.70 -14.91
N PRO A 201 4.46 -9.64 -15.95
CA PRO A 201 5.29 -10.77 -16.37
C PRO A 201 6.39 -11.13 -15.35
N GLN A 202 6.73 -10.25 -14.42
CA GLN A 202 7.70 -10.53 -13.36
C GLN A 202 7.08 -11.31 -12.21
N THR A 203 5.78 -11.14 -11.97
CA THR A 203 5.07 -11.82 -10.88
C THR A 203 4.63 -13.21 -11.32
N GLU A 204 5.10 -14.26 -10.65
CA GLU A 204 4.74 -15.66 -10.92
C GLU A 204 3.79 -16.24 -9.86
N LYS A 205 3.84 -15.72 -8.64
CA LYS A 205 3.05 -16.16 -7.49
C LYS A 205 2.61 -14.96 -6.69
N VAL A 206 1.51 -15.08 -5.95
CA VAL A 206 0.97 -13.97 -5.16
C VAL A 206 0.74 -14.38 -3.71
N VAL A 207 1.03 -13.49 -2.79
CA VAL A 207 0.66 -13.57 -1.37
C VAL A 207 -0.40 -12.53 -1.07
N LEU A 208 -1.55 -12.97 -0.54
CA LEU A 208 -2.63 -12.12 -0.07
C LEU A 208 -2.67 -12.17 1.46
N ILE A 209 -2.52 -11.01 2.11
CA ILE A 209 -2.59 -10.89 3.57
C ILE A 209 -3.82 -10.06 3.92
N GLY A 210 -4.84 -10.74 4.44
CA GLY A 210 -6.10 -10.16 4.86
C GLY A 210 -6.30 -10.19 6.37
N GLU A 211 -7.44 -9.70 6.79
CA GLU A 211 -7.85 -9.65 8.19
C GLU A 211 -9.37 -9.73 8.31
N ILE A 212 -9.87 -9.83 9.55
CA ILE A 212 -11.31 -9.78 9.82
C ILE A 212 -11.94 -8.45 9.39
N GLY A 213 -13.24 -8.47 9.17
CA GLY A 213 -14.05 -7.30 8.81
C GLY A 213 -14.20 -7.10 7.31
N GLY A 214 -15.35 -6.57 6.93
CA GLY A 214 -15.73 -6.39 5.53
C GLY A 214 -15.81 -7.69 4.72
N THR A 215 -15.90 -7.55 3.40
CA THR A 215 -16.08 -8.66 2.44
C THR A 215 -15.04 -8.63 1.30
N ASP A 216 -13.98 -7.86 1.42
CA ASP A 216 -13.05 -7.66 0.30
C ASP A 216 -12.23 -8.92 0.00
N GLU A 217 -11.89 -9.71 1.02
CA GLU A 217 -11.22 -10.99 0.83
C GLU A 217 -12.14 -12.05 0.20
N ASP A 218 -13.47 -11.99 0.47
CA ASP A 218 -14.45 -12.85 -0.19
C ASP A 218 -14.53 -12.52 -1.69
N LYS A 219 -14.61 -11.23 -2.03
CA LYS A 219 -14.57 -10.77 -3.44
C LYS A 219 -13.25 -11.11 -4.11
N ALA A 220 -12.13 -11.02 -3.38
CA ALA A 220 -10.82 -11.44 -3.88
C ALA A 220 -10.80 -12.95 -4.17
N ALA A 221 -11.42 -13.79 -3.33
CA ALA A 221 -11.55 -15.23 -3.57
C ALA A 221 -12.35 -15.52 -4.86
N GLU A 222 -13.45 -14.82 -5.09
CA GLU A 222 -14.24 -14.93 -6.33
C GLU A 222 -13.40 -14.53 -7.56
N PHE A 223 -12.64 -13.42 -7.48
CA PHE A 223 -11.74 -12.99 -8.55
C PHE A 223 -10.64 -14.01 -8.81
N ILE A 224 -10.01 -14.53 -7.77
CA ILE A 224 -8.95 -15.54 -7.88
C ILE A 224 -9.47 -16.78 -8.60
N SER A 225 -10.61 -17.30 -8.18
CA SER A 225 -11.18 -18.53 -8.77
C SER A 225 -11.62 -18.38 -10.24
N SER A 226 -12.00 -17.17 -10.65
CA SER A 226 -12.59 -16.93 -11.97
C SER A 226 -11.60 -16.38 -13.00
N ILE A 227 -10.58 -15.66 -12.58
CA ILE A 227 -9.70 -14.87 -13.45
C ILE A 227 -8.23 -15.24 -13.33
N MET A 228 -7.71 -15.47 -12.10
CA MET A 228 -6.28 -15.64 -11.91
C MET A 228 -5.78 -17.01 -12.40
N THR A 229 -4.65 -16.98 -13.10
CA THR A 229 -3.89 -18.18 -13.51
C THR A 229 -2.69 -18.43 -12.62
N LYS A 230 -2.23 -17.40 -11.92
CA LYS A 230 -1.08 -17.46 -11.01
C LYS A 230 -1.48 -17.99 -9.65
N PRO A 231 -0.67 -18.89 -9.04
CA PRO A 231 -0.98 -19.42 -7.72
C PRO A 231 -0.98 -18.34 -6.65
N VAL A 232 -1.98 -18.41 -5.77
CA VAL A 232 -2.14 -17.50 -4.63
C VAL A 232 -2.02 -18.28 -3.33
N VAL A 233 -1.29 -17.72 -2.37
CA VAL A 233 -1.23 -18.17 -0.97
C VAL A 233 -1.73 -17.03 -0.09
N SER A 234 -2.46 -17.33 0.97
CA SER A 234 -3.03 -16.30 1.84
C SER A 234 -2.71 -16.54 3.31
N PHE A 235 -2.78 -15.45 4.07
CA PHE A 235 -2.89 -15.46 5.53
C PHE A 235 -4.00 -14.50 5.95
N ILE A 236 -4.88 -14.93 6.87
CA ILE A 236 -5.97 -14.09 7.41
C ILE A 236 -5.75 -13.89 8.90
N ALA A 237 -5.59 -12.64 9.32
CA ALA A 237 -5.45 -12.29 10.73
C ALA A 237 -6.79 -12.21 11.46
N GLY A 238 -6.77 -12.39 12.79
CA GLY A 238 -7.92 -12.17 13.67
C GLY A 238 -8.75 -13.40 14.01
N HIS A 239 -8.19 -14.61 13.89
CA HIS A 239 -8.90 -15.87 14.24
C HIS A 239 -9.50 -15.89 15.66
N THR A 240 -8.89 -15.18 16.60
CA THR A 240 -9.33 -15.11 18.02
C THR A 240 -10.11 -13.83 18.35
N ALA A 241 -10.40 -13.01 17.34
CA ALA A 241 -11.08 -11.74 17.55
C ALA A 241 -12.54 -11.95 17.99
N PRO A 242 -12.98 -11.32 19.09
CA PRO A 242 -14.37 -11.39 19.51
C PRO A 242 -15.26 -10.56 18.59
N PRO A 243 -16.49 -11.02 18.30
CA PRO A 243 -17.47 -10.24 17.53
C PRO A 243 -17.75 -8.87 18.16
N GLY A 244 -17.95 -7.85 17.31
CA GLY A 244 -18.30 -6.48 17.72
C GLY A 244 -17.15 -5.66 18.33
N LYS A 245 -15.93 -6.24 18.42
CA LYS A 245 -14.76 -5.51 18.90
C LYS A 245 -13.84 -5.15 17.73
N ARG A 246 -13.49 -3.88 17.64
CA ARG A 246 -12.49 -3.37 16.70
C ARG A 246 -11.09 -3.87 17.09
N MET A 247 -10.35 -4.44 16.15
CA MET A 247 -9.05 -5.05 16.36
C MET A 247 -7.94 -4.30 15.59
N GLY A 248 -7.50 -3.15 16.12
CA GLY A 248 -6.49 -2.32 15.51
C GLY A 248 -7.07 -1.43 14.41
N HIS A 249 -7.10 -1.90 13.18
CA HIS A 249 -7.60 -1.15 12.02
C HIS A 249 -9.08 -0.78 12.14
N ALA A 250 -9.46 0.35 11.54
CA ALA A 250 -10.86 0.82 11.56
C ALA A 250 -11.82 -0.16 10.85
N GLY A 251 -11.34 -0.86 9.81
CA GLY A 251 -12.09 -1.89 9.10
C GLY A 251 -12.08 -3.29 9.74
N ALA A 252 -11.21 -3.52 10.75
CA ALA A 252 -11.04 -4.83 11.37
C ALA A 252 -12.06 -5.07 12.50
N ILE A 253 -13.33 -5.24 12.14
CA ILE A 253 -14.44 -5.52 13.06
C ILE A 253 -15.39 -6.53 12.43
N ILE A 254 -15.83 -7.53 13.22
CA ILE A 254 -16.84 -8.51 12.80
C ILE A 254 -18.20 -7.94 13.17
N GLU A 255 -19.02 -7.57 12.17
CA GLU A 255 -20.36 -7.02 12.35
C GLU A 255 -21.40 -7.86 11.63
N GLY A 256 -22.59 -7.99 12.23
CA GLY A 256 -23.72 -8.66 11.61
C GLY A 256 -23.51 -10.16 11.30
N GLY A 257 -22.50 -10.79 11.92
CA GLY A 257 -22.18 -12.19 11.66
C GLY A 257 -21.35 -12.44 10.39
N ALA A 258 -20.90 -11.37 9.71
CA ALA A 258 -20.07 -11.45 8.51
C ALA A 258 -18.64 -10.96 8.77
N GLY A 259 -17.70 -11.39 7.91
CA GLY A 259 -16.31 -10.93 7.95
C GLY A 259 -15.44 -11.58 9.03
N SER A 260 -15.82 -12.76 9.53
CA SER A 260 -14.95 -13.52 10.42
C SER A 260 -13.74 -14.10 9.67
N ALA A 261 -12.63 -14.33 10.37
CA ALA A 261 -11.48 -14.98 9.77
C ALA A 261 -11.83 -16.37 9.21
N ALA A 262 -12.68 -17.13 9.91
CA ALA A 262 -13.09 -18.46 9.48
C ALA A 262 -13.90 -18.45 8.17
N ASP A 263 -14.77 -17.46 7.97
CA ASP A 263 -15.54 -17.32 6.74
C ASP A 263 -14.63 -17.01 5.55
N LYS A 264 -13.71 -16.04 5.73
CA LYS A 264 -12.74 -15.65 4.71
C LYS A 264 -11.79 -16.79 4.32
N VAL A 265 -11.32 -17.55 5.32
CA VAL A 265 -10.50 -18.75 5.07
C VAL A 265 -11.27 -19.76 4.23
N ARG A 266 -12.52 -20.06 4.57
CA ARG A 266 -13.35 -20.98 3.78
C ARG A 266 -13.56 -20.49 2.34
N ALA A 267 -13.82 -19.20 2.15
CA ALA A 267 -13.97 -18.62 0.82
C ALA A 267 -12.70 -18.74 -0.03
N LEU A 268 -11.53 -18.43 0.56
CA LEU A 268 -10.25 -18.54 -0.11
C LEU A 268 -9.88 -20.00 -0.42
N GLU A 269 -10.08 -20.93 0.52
CA GLU A 269 -9.85 -22.37 0.29
C GLU A 269 -10.77 -22.93 -0.82
N ALA A 270 -12.03 -22.52 -0.84
CA ALA A 270 -12.97 -22.88 -1.91
C ALA A 270 -12.54 -22.34 -3.28
N ALA A 271 -11.82 -21.21 -3.31
CA ALA A 271 -11.19 -20.64 -4.51
C ALA A 271 -9.85 -21.31 -4.90
N GLY A 272 -9.42 -22.36 -4.19
CA GLY A 272 -8.16 -23.06 -4.44
C GLY A 272 -6.92 -22.40 -3.83
N VAL A 273 -7.09 -21.40 -2.98
CA VAL A 273 -6.00 -20.70 -2.29
C VAL A 273 -5.55 -21.52 -1.08
N LYS A 274 -4.23 -21.73 -0.95
CA LYS A 274 -3.66 -22.30 0.28
C LYS A 274 -3.60 -21.22 1.34
N VAL A 275 -4.22 -21.44 2.51
CA VAL A 275 -4.24 -20.48 3.61
C VAL A 275 -3.30 -20.93 4.73
N ALA A 276 -2.32 -20.08 5.05
CA ALA A 276 -1.37 -20.30 6.13
C ALA A 276 -2.03 -20.09 7.50
N LYS A 277 -1.64 -20.87 8.50
CA LYS A 277 -2.06 -20.67 9.90
C LYS A 277 -1.22 -19.60 10.61
N HIS A 278 0.04 -19.47 10.17
CA HIS A 278 1.01 -18.48 10.65
C HIS A 278 1.75 -17.85 9.49
N PRO A 279 2.17 -16.58 9.57
CA PRO A 279 2.88 -15.90 8.48
C PRO A 279 4.13 -16.65 7.99
N GLU A 280 4.84 -17.32 8.89
CA GLU A 280 6.08 -18.07 8.59
C GLU A 280 5.84 -19.33 7.75
N GLU A 281 4.61 -19.81 7.62
CA GLU A 281 4.27 -20.96 6.78
C GLU A 281 4.18 -20.58 5.28
N ILE A 282 3.97 -19.30 4.96
CA ILE A 282 3.77 -18.82 3.59
C ILE A 282 4.87 -19.31 2.63
N PRO A 283 6.18 -19.21 2.97
CA PRO A 283 7.22 -19.69 2.06
C PRO A 283 7.12 -21.17 1.71
N SER A 284 6.62 -22.01 2.63
CA SER A 284 6.47 -23.45 2.41
C SER A 284 5.28 -23.77 1.50
N LEU A 285 4.21 -22.96 1.55
CA LEU A 285 3.01 -23.11 0.74
C LEU A 285 3.19 -22.61 -0.69
N LEU A 286 4.19 -21.75 -0.93
CA LEU A 286 4.57 -21.23 -2.25
C LEU A 286 5.47 -22.20 -3.04
N LYS A 287 6.00 -23.22 -2.40
CA LYS A 287 6.79 -24.27 -3.08
C LYS A 287 5.85 -25.19 -3.84
#